data_fbd26bfdf2e6b143fa2dfdb6b33af53b
#
_entry.id   fbd26bfdf2e6b143fa2dfdb6b33af53b
#
_cell.length_a   1.000
_cell.length_b   1.000
_cell.length_c   1.000
_cell.angle_alpha   90.00
_cell.angle_beta   90.00
_cell.angle_gamma   90.00
#
_symmetry.space_group_name_H-M   'P 1'
#
loop_
_entity.id
_entity.type
_entity.pdbx_description
1 polymer ?
#
loop_
_entity_poly.entity_id
_entity_poly.type
_entity_poly.pdbx_seq_one_letter_code
_entity_poly.pdbx_strand_id
1 'polypeptide(L)'
;MADEEAPRRGGLYRNAVSLVGAMISGGSILLIIFALALEFSLKRHSPYIGIFTYMVFPAFFAVGVAVFLYGMRRESMRRRRAGSEDALPYPLVDLNIPRHRKRFVYISLGGTFLAVFMAFITYNAFLYSESVSFCGTLCHTVMEPEYAAYLASPHARVSCVDCHVGHGASWYVKAKISGARQVLAVMTKSYPRPIPTPIENLRPARETCEECHWPAKFFGTQLMQIPHFRYDEKNTPEQISLGVKTGGGSSTLGGTAGIHWHMIIQHKVNYIAVDRQKQVIPWIEVRDEKGNLLEEYLSLDYKGSKEQLAAIPKEEMDCMDCHNRPTHIYLPPETGVDRAMTTGLISRTLPWAKKLVVDALVREYPTREEAHKGLTAEISGFYRQKYPALYEARKADVEKAAKTATEIYDRSVFPAMKVNWKTYPSNIGHRNWPGCFRCHDGRHVSTNGKVLSTECSVCHTMPERGPLMPLGTISPDRKLPWHPVELQGKHARILCNQCHSAGYRPPTECVECHKFNTSAPMMTMACTDCHRKPGEAKPVTSCKECHDKVRGLHAKGGHPETSCVECHKPHAWAVVGRDPCLECHSDMKEHNAAKGACITCHSFREGKPSKK
;
A
#
# COMPACT_ATOMS: atom_id res chain seq x y z
N MET A 1 -11.21 -46.83 80.46
CA MET A 1 -10.97 -45.39 80.21
C MET A 1 -10.77 -45.31 78.69
N ALA A 2 -11.79 -44.87 77.96
CA ALA A 2 -11.67 -44.64 76.54
C ALA A 2 -11.15 -43.25 76.31
N ASP A 3 -10.00 -43.12 75.64
CA ASP A 3 -9.43 -41.82 75.24
C ASP A 3 -10.40 -41.17 74.23
N GLU A 4 -11.04 -40.12 74.69
CA GLU A 4 -11.88 -39.22 73.91
C GLU A 4 -10.93 -38.39 73.00
N GLU A 5 -10.67 -38.86 71.83
CA GLU A 5 -9.90 -38.09 70.80
C GLU A 5 -10.60 -36.74 70.59
N ALA A 6 -9.95 -35.65 71.03
CA ALA A 6 -10.41 -34.29 70.77
C ALA A 6 -10.70 -34.04 69.30
N PRO A 7 -11.80 -33.42 68.92
CA PRO A 7 -12.16 -33.20 67.52
C PRO A 7 -11.03 -32.44 66.80
N ARG A 8 -10.41 -33.12 65.84
CA ARG A 8 -9.34 -32.50 65.01
C ARG A 8 -9.96 -31.38 64.20
N ARG A 9 -9.61 -30.13 64.49
CA ARG A 9 -9.98 -28.96 63.72
C ARG A 9 -9.47 -29.14 62.28
N GLY A 10 -10.32 -29.60 61.39
CA GLY A 10 -9.98 -29.80 59.98
C GLY A 10 -9.84 -28.46 59.23
N GLY A 11 -8.77 -28.28 58.43
CA GLY A 11 -8.57 -27.10 57.61
C GLY A 11 -9.75 -26.82 56.68
N LEU A 12 -10.00 -25.55 56.34
CA LEU A 12 -11.09 -25.13 55.42
C LEU A 12 -11.01 -25.75 54.02
N TYR A 13 -9.84 -26.22 53.63
CA TYR A 13 -9.60 -26.89 52.34
C TYR A 13 -10.12 -28.34 52.30
N ARG A 14 -10.52 -28.90 53.43
CA ARG A 14 -11.05 -30.29 53.54
C ARG A 14 -12.51 -30.37 53.07
N ASN A 15 -12.73 -30.19 51.78
CA ASN A 15 -14.02 -30.36 51.13
C ASN A 15 -13.83 -30.78 49.68
N ALA A 16 -14.84 -31.41 49.05
CA ALA A 16 -14.77 -31.93 47.70
C ALA A 16 -14.47 -30.87 46.66
N VAL A 17 -14.97 -29.63 46.82
CA VAL A 17 -14.78 -28.54 45.86
C VAL A 17 -13.33 -28.05 45.88
N SER A 18 -12.78 -27.87 47.08
CA SER A 18 -11.36 -27.51 47.21
C SER A 18 -10.42 -28.62 46.74
N LEU A 19 -10.80 -29.88 46.93
CA LEU A 19 -10.04 -31.00 46.38
C LEU A 19 -9.99 -30.97 44.86
N VAL A 20 -11.12 -30.76 44.18
CA VAL A 20 -11.18 -30.61 42.72
C VAL A 20 -10.32 -29.42 42.28
N GLY A 21 -10.42 -28.26 42.93
CA GLY A 21 -9.59 -27.11 42.62
C GLY A 21 -8.09 -27.41 42.75
N ALA A 22 -7.68 -28.11 43.81
CA ALA A 22 -6.31 -28.54 44.01
C ALA A 22 -5.82 -29.51 42.93
N MET A 23 -6.68 -30.45 42.49
CA MET A 23 -6.35 -31.40 41.40
C MET A 23 -6.16 -30.67 40.09
N ILE A 24 -7.03 -29.72 39.73
CA ILE A 24 -6.91 -28.91 38.51
C ILE A 24 -5.60 -28.09 38.56
N SER A 25 -5.33 -27.39 39.67
CA SER A 25 -4.11 -26.60 39.83
C SER A 25 -2.84 -27.44 39.78
N GLY A 26 -2.81 -28.55 40.53
CA GLY A 26 -1.67 -29.46 40.53
C GLY A 26 -1.41 -30.12 39.19
N GLY A 27 -2.46 -30.59 38.54
CA GLY A 27 -2.39 -31.14 37.19
C GLY A 27 -1.86 -30.11 36.17
N SER A 28 -2.31 -28.87 36.27
CA SER A 28 -1.82 -27.77 35.41
C SER A 28 -0.35 -27.49 35.60
N ILE A 29 0.16 -27.47 36.85
CA ILE A 29 1.58 -27.31 37.15
C ILE A 29 2.41 -28.44 36.54
N LEU A 30 1.97 -29.69 36.69
CA LEU A 30 2.66 -30.85 36.10
C LEU A 30 2.70 -30.75 34.57
N LEU A 31 1.62 -30.32 33.93
CA LEU A 31 1.58 -30.11 32.48
C LEU A 31 2.50 -28.97 32.04
N ILE A 32 2.59 -27.88 32.79
CA ILE A 32 3.54 -26.78 32.52
C ILE A 32 4.98 -27.30 32.59
N ILE A 33 5.32 -28.00 33.67
CA ILE A 33 6.67 -28.58 33.85
C ILE A 33 7.00 -29.54 32.70
N PHE A 34 6.06 -30.43 32.36
CA PHE A 34 6.23 -31.37 31.26
C PHE A 34 6.42 -30.65 29.91
N ALA A 35 5.61 -29.66 29.62
CA ALA A 35 5.72 -28.89 28.38
C ALA A 35 7.03 -28.10 28.29
N LEU A 36 7.50 -27.50 29.40
CA LEU A 36 8.81 -26.85 29.48
C LEU A 36 9.96 -27.86 29.26
N ALA A 37 9.87 -29.04 29.89
CA ALA A 37 10.88 -30.08 29.69
C ALA A 37 10.91 -30.58 28.23
N LEU A 38 9.74 -30.69 27.60
CA LEU A 38 9.62 -31.06 26.19
C LEU A 38 10.21 -29.98 25.28
N GLU A 39 9.92 -28.71 25.55
CA GLU A 39 10.46 -27.55 24.82
C GLU A 39 11.98 -27.48 24.90
N PHE A 40 12.53 -27.77 26.08
CA PHE A 40 13.98 -27.78 26.30
C PHE A 40 14.66 -28.98 25.62
N SER A 41 13.98 -30.14 25.51
CA SER A 41 14.50 -31.37 24.93
C SER A 41 14.43 -31.39 23.39
N LEU A 42 13.44 -30.71 22.81
CA LEU A 42 13.26 -30.61 21.36
C LEU A 42 14.14 -29.48 20.82
N LYS A 43 15.15 -29.79 20.02
CA LYS A 43 15.98 -28.80 19.31
C LYS A 43 15.19 -27.92 18.31
N ARG A 44 13.94 -28.22 18.07
CA ARG A 44 13.00 -27.42 17.27
C ARG A 44 11.97 -26.80 18.21
N HIS A 45 12.03 -25.50 18.39
CA HIS A 45 11.00 -24.76 19.09
C HIS A 45 9.70 -24.81 18.28
N SER A 46 8.72 -25.56 18.78
CA SER A 46 7.37 -25.50 18.23
C SER A 46 6.62 -24.32 18.88
N PRO A 47 6.22 -23.30 18.14
CA PRO A 47 5.48 -22.15 18.71
C PRO A 47 4.18 -22.58 19.41
N TYR A 48 3.66 -23.74 19.05
CA TYR A 48 2.43 -24.31 19.60
C TYR A 48 2.59 -24.83 21.02
N ILE A 49 3.74 -25.40 21.39
CA ILE A 49 4.02 -25.86 22.76
C ILE A 49 4.00 -24.64 23.69
N GLY A 50 4.60 -23.51 23.28
CA GLY A 50 4.59 -22.28 24.06
C GLY A 50 3.20 -21.74 24.37
N ILE A 51 2.23 -21.89 23.47
CA ILE A 51 0.83 -21.48 23.74
C ILE A 51 0.23 -22.28 24.88
N PHE A 52 0.41 -23.59 24.88
CA PHE A 52 -0.06 -24.44 25.97
C PHE A 52 0.66 -24.13 27.26
N THR A 53 1.99 -23.98 27.22
CA THR A 53 2.83 -23.72 28.39
C THR A 53 2.54 -22.36 29.04
N TYR A 54 2.38 -21.29 28.24
CA TYR A 54 2.32 -19.92 28.76
C TYR A 54 0.91 -19.34 28.79
N MET A 55 -0.09 -19.94 28.15
CA MET A 55 -1.46 -19.42 28.14
C MET A 55 -2.49 -20.41 28.66
N VAL A 56 -2.55 -21.62 28.07
CA VAL A 56 -3.62 -22.58 28.35
C VAL A 56 -3.48 -23.17 29.75
N PHE A 57 -2.33 -23.76 30.06
CA PHE A 57 -2.12 -24.38 31.37
C PHE A 57 -2.11 -23.37 32.53
N PRO A 58 -1.51 -22.16 32.44
CA PRO A 58 -1.68 -21.13 33.45
C PRO A 58 -3.12 -20.66 33.64
N ALA A 59 -3.94 -20.63 32.57
CA ALA A 59 -5.36 -20.32 32.71
C ALA A 59 -6.10 -21.40 33.50
N PHE A 60 -5.84 -22.70 33.22
CA PHE A 60 -6.38 -23.80 34.01
C PHE A 60 -5.89 -23.76 35.46
N PHE A 61 -4.62 -23.43 35.70
CA PHE A 61 -4.10 -23.23 37.03
C PHE A 61 -4.88 -22.14 37.77
N ALA A 62 -5.11 -20.98 37.16
CA ALA A 62 -5.86 -19.88 37.77
C ALA A 62 -7.32 -20.28 38.08
N VAL A 63 -7.98 -21.01 37.14
CA VAL A 63 -9.33 -21.56 37.39
C VAL A 63 -9.30 -22.54 38.53
N GLY A 64 -8.32 -23.45 38.60
CA GLY A 64 -8.17 -24.39 39.72
C GLY A 64 -7.99 -23.70 41.05
N VAL A 65 -7.15 -22.65 41.13
CA VAL A 65 -6.99 -21.82 42.31
C VAL A 65 -8.30 -21.13 42.70
N ALA A 66 -9.02 -20.56 41.75
CA ALA A 66 -10.32 -19.93 42.00
C ALA A 66 -11.35 -20.92 42.55
N VAL A 67 -11.42 -22.14 41.99
CA VAL A 67 -12.30 -23.22 42.52
C VAL A 67 -11.87 -23.66 43.92
N PHE A 68 -10.57 -23.77 44.17
CA PHE A 68 -10.03 -24.10 45.47
C PHE A 68 -10.45 -23.07 46.55
N LEU A 69 -10.23 -21.78 46.25
CA LEU A 69 -10.60 -20.68 47.14
C LEU A 69 -12.11 -20.57 47.34
N TYR A 70 -12.89 -20.79 46.26
CA TYR A 70 -14.35 -20.85 46.34
C TYR A 70 -14.80 -21.98 47.27
N GLY A 71 -14.19 -23.16 47.14
CA GLY A 71 -14.46 -24.30 48.04
C GLY A 71 -14.17 -23.98 49.49
N MET A 72 -13.04 -23.32 49.79
CA MET A 72 -12.70 -22.86 51.13
C MET A 72 -13.72 -21.85 51.68
N ARG A 73 -14.11 -20.85 50.84
CA ARG A 73 -15.11 -19.85 51.23
C ARG A 73 -16.48 -20.48 51.48
N ARG A 74 -16.92 -21.40 50.61
CA ARG A 74 -18.18 -22.15 50.78
C ARG A 74 -18.17 -22.94 52.09
N GLU A 75 -17.09 -23.63 52.42
CA GLU A 75 -16.93 -24.39 53.63
C GLU A 75 -16.92 -23.48 54.87
N SER A 76 -16.23 -22.33 54.83
CA SER A 76 -16.25 -21.32 55.90
C SER A 76 -17.67 -20.80 56.14
N MET A 77 -18.43 -20.49 55.09
CA MET A 77 -19.83 -20.07 55.20
C MET A 77 -20.72 -21.17 55.79
N ARG A 78 -20.48 -22.42 55.38
CA ARG A 78 -21.21 -23.59 55.91
C ARG A 78 -20.98 -23.72 57.42
N ARG A 79 -19.72 -23.71 57.85
CA ARG A 79 -19.36 -23.81 59.26
C ARG A 79 -19.96 -22.67 60.10
N ARG A 80 -19.94 -21.46 59.59
CA ARG A 80 -20.57 -20.30 60.25
C ARG A 80 -22.09 -20.45 60.41
N ARG A 81 -22.76 -21.02 59.39
CA ARG A 81 -24.24 -21.26 59.42
C ARG A 81 -24.63 -22.44 60.32
N ALA A 82 -23.78 -23.46 60.36
CA ALA A 82 -24.06 -24.67 61.13
C ALA A 82 -23.67 -24.56 62.61
N GLY A 83 -22.96 -23.51 63.00
CA GLY A 83 -22.45 -23.34 64.38
C GLY A 83 -21.47 -24.43 64.82
N SER A 84 -20.93 -25.23 63.88
CA SER A 84 -20.04 -26.38 64.13
C SER A 84 -18.74 -26.22 63.34
N GLU A 85 -17.62 -26.47 63.99
CA GLU A 85 -16.28 -26.46 63.38
C GLU A 85 -15.93 -27.81 62.72
N ASP A 86 -16.85 -28.79 62.70
CA ASP A 86 -16.56 -30.12 62.19
C ASP A 86 -16.35 -30.12 60.69
N ALA A 87 -15.23 -30.66 60.27
CA ALA A 87 -14.91 -30.86 58.85
C ALA A 87 -15.76 -32.01 58.28
N LEU A 88 -16.36 -31.78 57.12
CA LEU A 88 -16.95 -32.91 56.41
C LEU A 88 -15.84 -33.92 56.04
N PRO A 89 -16.09 -35.22 56.21
CA PRO A 89 -15.17 -36.24 55.73
C PRO A 89 -15.03 -36.11 54.20
N TYR A 90 -13.84 -36.39 53.69
CA TYR A 90 -13.68 -36.50 52.26
C TYR A 90 -14.67 -37.57 51.70
N PRO A 91 -15.19 -37.39 50.48
CA PRO A 91 -16.02 -38.37 49.89
C PRO A 91 -15.24 -39.70 49.82
N LEU A 92 -15.72 -40.70 50.57
CA LEU A 92 -15.12 -42.01 50.55
C LEU A 92 -15.55 -42.73 49.27
N VAL A 93 -14.59 -43.03 48.40
CA VAL A 93 -14.81 -43.82 47.21
C VAL A 93 -14.27 -45.22 47.48
N ASP A 94 -15.10 -46.07 48.01
CA ASP A 94 -14.77 -47.50 48.19
C ASP A 94 -15.10 -48.26 46.88
N LEU A 95 -14.06 -48.67 46.16
CA LEU A 95 -14.17 -49.39 44.90
C LEU A 95 -14.67 -50.82 45.08
N ASN A 96 -14.72 -51.37 46.31
CA ASN A 96 -15.31 -52.66 46.62
C ASN A 96 -16.84 -52.59 46.61
N ILE A 97 -17.39 -51.38 46.84
CA ILE A 97 -18.83 -51.15 46.75
C ILE A 97 -19.25 -51.00 45.26
N PRO A 98 -20.09 -51.89 44.72
CA PRO A 98 -20.43 -51.87 43.28
C PRO A 98 -21.01 -50.53 42.80
N ARG A 99 -21.74 -49.80 43.65
CA ARG A 99 -22.33 -48.49 43.28
C ARG A 99 -21.24 -47.41 43.18
N HIS A 100 -20.26 -47.38 44.10
CA HIS A 100 -19.15 -46.41 44.08
C HIS A 100 -18.21 -46.71 42.89
N ARG A 101 -17.90 -47.99 42.63
CA ARG A 101 -17.10 -48.42 41.49
C ARG A 101 -17.75 -48.03 40.15
N LYS A 102 -19.06 -48.28 39.95
CA LYS A 102 -19.77 -47.86 38.74
C LYS A 102 -19.72 -46.32 38.58
N ARG A 103 -20.00 -45.54 39.63
CA ARG A 103 -19.92 -44.07 39.59
C ARG A 103 -18.52 -43.60 39.23
N PHE A 104 -17.49 -44.13 39.88
CA PHE A 104 -16.11 -43.81 39.61
C PHE A 104 -15.72 -44.07 38.15
N VAL A 105 -16.09 -45.27 37.62
CA VAL A 105 -15.84 -45.62 36.22
C VAL A 105 -16.56 -44.67 35.26
N TYR A 106 -17.85 -44.38 35.49
CA TYR A 106 -18.60 -43.47 34.61
C TYR A 106 -18.07 -42.04 34.67
N ILE A 107 -17.72 -41.52 35.84
CA ILE A 107 -17.16 -40.17 35.99
C ILE A 107 -15.77 -40.12 35.34
N SER A 108 -14.92 -41.13 35.53
CA SER A 108 -13.61 -41.19 34.90
C SER A 108 -13.70 -41.29 33.38
N LEU A 109 -14.49 -42.18 32.84
CA LEU A 109 -14.69 -42.35 31.41
C LEU A 109 -15.32 -41.10 30.78
N GLY A 110 -16.38 -40.55 31.41
CA GLY A 110 -17.04 -39.35 30.94
C GLY A 110 -16.14 -38.12 31.01
N GLY A 111 -15.38 -37.99 32.09
CA GLY A 111 -14.39 -36.92 32.26
C GLY A 111 -13.26 -37.00 31.22
N THR A 112 -12.72 -38.23 31.00
CA THR A 112 -11.69 -38.43 29.96
C THR A 112 -12.22 -38.16 28.58
N PHE A 113 -13.43 -38.66 28.26
CA PHE A 113 -14.08 -38.36 26.97
C PHE A 113 -14.27 -36.86 26.78
N LEU A 114 -14.82 -36.16 27.78
CA LEU A 114 -15.01 -34.72 27.72
C LEU A 114 -13.66 -33.96 27.53
N ALA A 115 -12.62 -34.38 28.25
CA ALA A 115 -11.29 -33.77 28.10
C ALA A 115 -10.71 -33.96 26.70
N VAL A 116 -10.78 -35.18 26.15
CA VAL A 116 -10.34 -35.49 24.79
C VAL A 116 -11.17 -34.70 23.75
N PHE A 117 -12.50 -34.68 23.93
CA PHE A 117 -13.40 -33.95 23.04
C PHE A 117 -13.14 -32.43 23.06
N MET A 118 -12.98 -31.87 24.24
CA MET A 118 -12.61 -30.44 24.39
C MET A 118 -11.25 -30.14 23.79
N ALA A 119 -10.25 -31.01 23.99
CA ALA A 119 -8.94 -30.88 23.37
C ALA A 119 -9.05 -30.90 21.83
N PHE A 120 -9.84 -31.84 21.30
CA PHE A 120 -10.08 -31.93 19.86
C PHE A 120 -10.77 -30.67 19.30
N ILE A 121 -11.84 -30.18 19.94
CA ILE A 121 -12.53 -28.95 19.52
C ILE A 121 -11.56 -27.75 19.58
N THR A 122 -10.83 -27.59 20.69
CA THR A 122 -9.91 -26.48 20.86
C THR A 122 -8.80 -26.49 19.82
N TYR A 123 -8.26 -27.67 19.52
CA TYR A 123 -7.24 -27.84 18.48
C TYR A 123 -7.78 -27.48 17.08
N ASN A 124 -8.96 -27.96 16.72
CA ASN A 124 -9.56 -27.63 15.43
C ASN A 124 -9.95 -26.14 15.33
N ALA A 125 -10.48 -25.55 16.41
CA ALA A 125 -10.76 -24.12 16.47
C ALA A 125 -9.49 -23.28 16.33
N PHE A 126 -8.39 -23.72 16.91
CA PHE A 126 -7.07 -23.11 16.73
C PHE A 126 -6.63 -23.17 15.26
N LEU A 127 -6.61 -24.37 14.65
CA LEU A 127 -6.24 -24.55 13.23
C LEU A 127 -7.10 -23.70 12.31
N TYR A 128 -8.42 -23.67 12.56
CA TYR A 128 -9.33 -22.84 11.79
C TYR A 128 -9.01 -21.34 11.94
N SER A 129 -8.73 -20.89 13.17
CA SER A 129 -8.40 -19.48 13.44
C SER A 129 -7.09 -19.00 12.81
N GLU A 130 -6.23 -19.93 12.39
CA GLU A 130 -4.96 -19.65 11.70
C GLU A 130 -5.09 -19.82 10.17
N SER A 131 -6.24 -20.24 9.69
CA SER A 131 -6.45 -20.50 8.26
C SER A 131 -6.67 -19.22 7.45
N VAL A 132 -6.28 -19.26 6.18
CA VAL A 132 -6.54 -18.19 5.21
C VAL A 132 -8.05 -17.95 5.05
N SER A 133 -8.85 -19.02 5.14
CA SER A 133 -10.32 -18.93 5.08
C SER A 133 -10.87 -18.11 6.25
N PHE A 134 -10.41 -18.37 7.47
CA PHE A 134 -10.84 -17.59 8.63
C PHE A 134 -10.52 -16.10 8.45
N CYS A 135 -9.26 -15.77 8.13
CA CYS A 135 -8.82 -14.39 8.00
C CYS A 135 -9.48 -13.65 6.84
N GLY A 136 -9.63 -14.32 5.68
CA GLY A 136 -10.10 -13.70 4.45
C GLY A 136 -11.63 -13.69 4.28
N THR A 137 -12.35 -14.65 4.88
CA THR A 137 -13.78 -14.82 4.59
C THR A 137 -14.72 -14.59 5.78
N LEU A 138 -14.25 -14.72 7.01
CA LEU A 138 -15.10 -14.48 8.18
C LEU A 138 -15.54 -13.01 8.29
N CYS A 139 -14.59 -12.09 8.05
CA CYS A 139 -14.86 -10.65 7.99
C CYS A 139 -14.94 -10.18 6.54
N HIS A 140 -15.70 -10.88 5.70
CA HIS A 140 -15.70 -10.78 4.25
C HIS A 140 -15.74 -9.33 3.71
N THR A 141 -16.58 -8.47 4.23
CA THR A 141 -16.70 -7.07 3.74
C THR A 141 -15.44 -6.25 3.99
N VAL A 142 -14.85 -6.38 5.19
CA VAL A 142 -13.68 -5.58 5.60
C VAL A 142 -12.40 -6.12 4.95
N MET A 143 -12.29 -7.45 4.87
CA MET A 143 -11.09 -8.12 4.37
C MET A 143 -11.12 -8.42 2.88
N GLU A 144 -12.24 -8.17 2.21
CA GLU A 144 -12.40 -8.45 0.78
C GLU A 144 -11.31 -7.83 -0.09
N PRO A 145 -10.92 -6.54 0.08
CA PRO A 145 -9.86 -5.95 -0.71
C PRO A 145 -8.54 -6.69 -0.56
N GLU A 146 -8.14 -6.93 0.68
CA GLU A 146 -6.87 -7.58 1.00
C GLU A 146 -6.86 -9.05 0.58
N TYR A 147 -7.98 -9.75 0.74
CA TYR A 147 -8.11 -11.14 0.34
C TYR A 147 -8.10 -11.31 -1.19
N ALA A 148 -8.82 -10.46 -1.92
CA ALA A 148 -8.82 -10.48 -3.39
C ALA A 148 -7.42 -10.19 -3.96
N ALA A 149 -6.71 -9.20 -3.40
CA ALA A 149 -5.33 -8.89 -3.78
C ALA A 149 -4.38 -10.04 -3.44
N TYR A 150 -4.52 -10.65 -2.26
CA TYR A 150 -3.73 -11.81 -1.82
C TYR A 150 -3.86 -12.98 -2.80
N LEU A 151 -5.07 -13.36 -3.19
CA LEU A 151 -5.31 -14.48 -4.13
C LEU A 151 -4.66 -14.25 -5.50
N ALA A 152 -4.46 -13.00 -5.90
CA ALA A 152 -3.81 -12.62 -7.15
C ALA A 152 -2.28 -12.42 -7.01
N SER A 153 -1.74 -12.52 -5.80
CA SER A 153 -0.34 -12.24 -5.50
C SER A 153 0.59 -13.46 -5.68
N PRO A 154 1.90 -13.24 -5.83
CA PRO A 154 2.87 -14.33 -5.80
C PRO A 154 2.89 -15.12 -4.48
N HIS A 155 2.41 -14.52 -3.38
CA HIS A 155 2.34 -15.13 -2.06
C HIS A 155 0.99 -15.78 -1.74
N ALA A 156 0.13 -16.06 -2.73
CA ALA A 156 -1.20 -16.68 -2.53
C ALA A 156 -1.19 -18.05 -1.84
N ARG A 157 -0.01 -18.66 -1.65
CA ARG A 157 0.19 -19.92 -0.94
C ARG A 157 0.83 -19.77 0.44
N VAL A 158 1.22 -18.55 0.80
CA VAL A 158 1.76 -18.20 2.12
C VAL A 158 0.59 -17.87 3.03
N SER A 159 0.54 -18.45 4.22
CA SER A 159 -0.58 -18.20 5.13
C SER A 159 -0.57 -16.75 5.64
N CYS A 160 -1.76 -16.18 5.88
CA CYS A 160 -1.88 -14.84 6.44
C CYS A 160 -1.12 -14.71 7.76
N VAL A 161 -1.15 -15.77 8.58
CA VAL A 161 -0.50 -15.77 9.89
C VAL A 161 1.02 -15.76 9.81
N ASP A 162 1.62 -16.26 8.74
CA ASP A 162 3.08 -16.28 8.58
C ASP A 162 3.64 -14.85 8.53
N CYS A 163 2.88 -13.90 7.95
CA CYS A 163 3.26 -12.49 7.89
C CYS A 163 2.69 -11.65 9.04
N HIS A 164 1.41 -11.89 9.43
CA HIS A 164 0.69 -11.03 10.38
C HIS A 164 0.79 -11.46 11.84
N VAL A 165 1.08 -12.71 12.10
CA VAL A 165 1.26 -13.26 13.45
C VAL A 165 2.72 -13.67 13.66
N GLY A 166 3.26 -14.46 12.72
CA GLY A 166 4.62 -15.00 12.79
C GLY A 166 4.84 -15.95 13.96
N HIS A 167 6.11 -16.34 14.16
CA HIS A 167 6.48 -17.28 15.20
C HIS A 167 6.79 -16.57 16.53
N GLY A 168 6.43 -17.20 17.64
CA GLY A 168 6.72 -16.72 18.99
C GLY A 168 5.51 -16.32 19.81
N ALA A 169 5.52 -16.70 21.09
CA ALA A 169 4.39 -16.50 22.00
C ALA A 169 4.00 -15.02 22.18
N SER A 170 4.99 -14.12 22.24
CA SER A 170 4.74 -12.68 22.43
C SER A 170 3.99 -12.06 21.25
N TRP A 171 4.36 -12.41 20.02
CA TRP A 171 3.70 -11.93 18.81
C TRP A 171 2.31 -12.53 18.65
N TYR A 172 2.16 -13.82 18.98
CA TYR A 172 0.86 -14.48 19.00
C TYR A 172 -0.13 -13.77 19.94
N VAL A 173 0.28 -13.48 21.18
CA VAL A 173 -0.58 -12.78 22.14
C VAL A 173 -0.97 -11.40 21.63
N LYS A 174 0.00 -10.60 21.15
CA LYS A 174 -0.26 -9.28 20.56
C LYS A 174 -1.25 -9.35 19.41
N ALA A 175 -1.05 -10.31 18.50
CA ALA A 175 -1.94 -10.51 17.34
C ALA A 175 -3.37 -10.90 17.77
N LYS A 176 -3.54 -11.80 18.75
CA LYS A 176 -4.88 -12.21 19.22
C LYS A 176 -5.59 -11.08 19.97
N ILE A 177 -4.89 -10.26 20.76
CA ILE A 177 -5.46 -9.07 21.39
C ILE A 177 -5.88 -8.04 20.33
N SER A 178 -5.02 -7.80 19.33
CA SER A 178 -5.36 -6.93 18.20
C SER A 178 -6.57 -7.47 17.43
N GLY A 179 -6.61 -8.77 17.15
CA GLY A 179 -7.74 -9.44 16.50
C GLY A 179 -9.05 -9.28 17.26
N ALA A 180 -9.03 -9.42 18.58
CA ALA A 180 -10.22 -9.20 19.42
C ALA A 180 -10.77 -7.77 19.30
N ARG A 181 -9.88 -6.76 19.25
CA ARG A 181 -10.27 -5.36 19.01
C ARG A 181 -10.87 -5.18 17.60
N GLN A 182 -10.29 -5.84 16.60
CA GLN A 182 -10.80 -5.80 15.23
C GLN A 182 -12.20 -6.42 15.13
N VAL A 183 -12.44 -7.56 15.78
CA VAL A 183 -13.78 -8.16 15.86
C VAL A 183 -14.80 -7.19 16.46
N LEU A 184 -14.44 -6.55 17.58
CA LEU A 184 -15.30 -5.54 18.22
C LEU A 184 -15.57 -4.36 17.26
N ALA A 185 -14.52 -3.86 16.57
CA ALA A 185 -14.66 -2.79 15.61
C ALA A 185 -15.58 -3.16 14.43
N VAL A 186 -15.53 -4.41 13.95
CA VAL A 186 -16.44 -4.90 12.91
C VAL A 186 -17.88 -4.98 13.43
N MET A 187 -18.09 -5.53 14.62
CA MET A 187 -19.42 -5.63 15.24
C MET A 187 -20.06 -4.25 15.46
N THR A 188 -19.28 -3.29 15.88
CA THR A 188 -19.73 -1.90 16.14
C THR A 188 -19.67 -1.01 14.90
N LYS A 189 -19.17 -1.51 13.77
CA LYS A 189 -18.93 -0.75 12.52
C LYS A 189 -18.04 0.48 12.71
N SER A 190 -17.13 0.45 13.68
CA SER A 190 -16.24 1.57 14.05
C SER A 190 -14.89 1.58 13.33
N TYR A 191 -14.66 0.66 12.40
CA TYR A 191 -13.44 0.61 11.60
C TYR A 191 -13.40 1.72 10.52
N PRO A 192 -12.22 2.30 10.24
CA PRO A 192 -12.06 3.33 9.21
C PRO A 192 -12.19 2.75 7.79
N ARG A 193 -12.63 3.57 6.84
CA ARG A 193 -12.74 3.23 5.42
C ARG A 193 -12.12 4.33 4.57
N PRO A 194 -10.97 4.09 3.93
CA PRO A 194 -10.17 2.86 3.91
C PRO A 194 -9.44 2.61 5.23
N ILE A 195 -8.95 1.36 5.42
CA ILE A 195 -8.10 1.02 6.58
C ILE A 195 -6.74 1.71 6.41
N PRO A 196 -6.24 2.44 7.42
CA PRO A 196 -4.97 3.14 7.32
C PRO A 196 -3.78 2.18 7.16
N THR A 197 -2.80 2.56 6.33
CA THR A 197 -1.52 1.86 6.18
C THR A 197 -0.34 2.79 6.49
N PRO A 198 0.80 2.28 6.93
CA PRO A 198 1.09 0.89 7.31
C PRO A 198 0.30 0.42 8.53
N ILE A 199 0.14 -0.89 8.66
CA ILE A 199 -0.52 -1.50 9.82
C ILE A 199 0.43 -1.42 11.02
N GLU A 200 -0.12 -1.02 12.15
CA GLU A 200 0.62 -1.01 13.41
C GLU A 200 0.85 -2.43 13.94
N ASN A 201 1.98 -2.62 14.62
CA ASN A 201 2.34 -3.89 15.26
C ASN A 201 2.57 -5.09 14.30
N LEU A 202 3.00 -4.85 13.08
CA LEU A 202 3.61 -5.92 12.28
C LEU A 202 4.95 -6.34 12.90
N ARG A 203 5.27 -7.61 12.73
CA ARG A 203 6.58 -8.16 13.06
C ARG A 203 7.65 -7.49 12.18
N PRO A 204 8.90 -7.32 12.66
CA PRO A 204 9.98 -6.79 11.82
C PRO A 204 10.10 -7.56 10.51
N ALA A 205 10.26 -6.85 9.41
CA ALA A 205 10.26 -7.45 8.08
C ALA A 205 11.38 -8.49 7.91
N ARG A 206 12.56 -8.23 8.47
CA ARG A 206 13.67 -9.19 8.46
C ARG A 206 13.28 -10.51 9.08
N GLU A 207 12.69 -10.51 10.25
CA GLU A 207 12.27 -11.73 10.95
C GLU A 207 11.19 -12.52 10.20
N THR A 208 10.43 -11.88 9.31
CA THR A 208 9.34 -12.50 8.54
C THR A 208 9.80 -12.90 7.14
N CYS A 209 10.39 -11.95 6.41
CA CYS A 209 10.74 -12.17 5.00
C CYS A 209 11.96 -13.05 4.83
N GLU A 210 12.96 -12.92 5.71
CA GLU A 210 14.21 -13.66 5.64
C GLU A 210 14.08 -15.15 6.03
N GLU A 211 12.91 -15.58 6.53
CA GLU A 211 12.61 -17.01 6.66
C GLU A 211 12.57 -17.73 5.29
N CYS A 212 12.20 -17.01 4.23
CA CYS A 212 12.14 -17.54 2.87
C CYS A 212 13.07 -16.81 1.88
N HIS A 213 13.30 -15.51 2.08
CA HIS A 213 14.10 -14.65 1.21
C HIS A 213 15.42 -14.28 1.90
N TRP A 214 16.54 -14.69 1.33
CA TRP A 214 17.87 -14.44 1.91
C TRP A 214 18.59 -13.32 1.16
N PRO A 215 18.72 -12.10 1.72
CA PRO A 215 19.38 -10.98 1.05
C PRO A 215 20.79 -11.28 0.56
N ALA A 216 21.55 -12.07 1.32
CA ALA A 216 22.89 -12.53 0.94
C ALA A 216 22.93 -13.37 -0.34
N LYS A 217 21.79 -13.89 -0.80
CA LYS A 217 21.64 -14.66 -2.05
C LYS A 217 21.10 -13.82 -3.20
N PHE A 218 20.83 -12.54 -3.00
CA PHE A 218 20.38 -11.68 -4.08
C PHE A 218 21.57 -11.26 -4.95
N PHE A 219 21.58 -11.72 -6.18
CA PHE A 219 22.64 -11.44 -7.15
C PHE A 219 22.06 -11.33 -8.57
N GLY A 220 22.87 -10.76 -9.47
CA GLY A 220 22.57 -10.69 -10.88
C GLY A 220 21.55 -9.62 -11.28
N THR A 221 21.01 -9.81 -12.47
CA THR A 221 20.03 -8.92 -13.10
C THR A 221 18.84 -9.76 -13.54
N GLN A 222 17.65 -9.34 -13.14
CA GLN A 222 16.40 -9.97 -13.56
C GLN A 222 15.87 -9.27 -14.81
N LEU A 223 15.69 -10.02 -15.88
CA LEU A 223 15.03 -9.50 -17.08
C LEU A 223 13.52 -9.44 -16.86
N MET A 224 12.98 -8.24 -16.93
CA MET A 224 11.53 -8.01 -16.91
C MET A 224 11.05 -7.71 -18.32
N GLN A 225 10.03 -8.43 -18.76
CA GLN A 225 9.31 -8.19 -20.00
C GLN A 225 7.92 -7.67 -19.66
N ILE A 226 7.66 -6.42 -20.00
CA ILE A 226 6.41 -5.73 -19.67
C ILE A 226 5.63 -5.56 -20.99
N PRO A 227 4.58 -6.35 -21.20
CA PRO A 227 3.70 -6.14 -22.35
C PRO A 227 2.89 -4.87 -22.15
N HIS A 228 2.74 -4.12 -23.23
CA HIS A 228 1.95 -2.91 -23.28
C HIS A 228 1.20 -2.84 -24.61
N PHE A 229 0.01 -2.25 -24.60
CA PHE A 229 -0.76 -1.97 -25.80
C PHE A 229 -1.05 -0.48 -25.87
N ARG A 230 -0.89 0.12 -27.09
CA ARG A 230 -1.21 1.53 -27.29
C ARG A 230 -2.71 1.80 -27.20
N TYR A 231 -3.04 3.04 -26.90
CA TYR A 231 -4.42 3.55 -26.88
C TYR A 231 -4.91 3.95 -28.27
N ASP A 232 -4.53 3.19 -29.31
CA ASP A 232 -4.92 3.39 -30.70
C ASP A 232 -5.97 2.36 -31.14
N GLU A 233 -6.54 2.56 -32.31
CA GLU A 233 -7.59 1.68 -32.87
C GLU A 233 -7.12 0.23 -33.03
N LYS A 234 -5.85 0.03 -33.36
CA LYS A 234 -5.26 -1.29 -33.60
C LYS A 234 -4.77 -1.95 -32.32
N ASN A 235 -4.82 -1.24 -31.19
CA ASN A 235 -4.21 -1.68 -29.92
C ASN A 235 -2.78 -2.18 -30.17
N THR A 236 -1.96 -1.35 -30.81
CA THR A 236 -0.61 -1.75 -31.27
C THR A 236 0.18 -2.33 -30.09
N PRO A 237 0.63 -3.59 -30.20
CA PRO A 237 1.38 -4.23 -29.12
C PRO A 237 2.80 -3.67 -29.06
N GLU A 238 3.26 -3.44 -27.84
CA GLU A 238 4.62 -3.06 -27.53
C GLU A 238 5.15 -3.95 -26.41
N GLN A 239 6.44 -4.17 -26.37
CA GLN A 239 7.10 -4.91 -25.28
C GLN A 239 8.29 -4.12 -24.79
N ILE A 240 8.27 -3.80 -23.51
CA ILE A 240 9.39 -3.16 -22.82
C ILE A 240 10.21 -4.27 -22.16
N SER A 241 11.45 -4.43 -22.59
CA SER A 241 12.42 -5.34 -21.93
C SER A 241 13.37 -4.53 -21.10
N LEU A 242 13.48 -4.86 -19.81
CA LEU A 242 14.23 -4.10 -18.83
C LEU A 242 14.98 -5.06 -17.91
N GLY A 243 16.29 -4.95 -17.84
CA GLY A 243 17.09 -5.62 -16.84
C GLY A 243 17.02 -4.84 -15.52
N VAL A 244 16.57 -5.46 -14.43
CA VAL A 244 16.63 -4.89 -13.09
C VAL A 244 17.79 -5.52 -12.35
N LYS A 245 18.77 -4.72 -11.94
CA LYS A 245 19.92 -5.17 -11.13
C LYS A 245 19.43 -5.50 -9.72
N THR A 246 19.16 -6.76 -9.46
CA THR A 246 18.61 -7.23 -8.19
C THR A 246 19.69 -7.55 -7.15
N GLY A 247 20.97 -7.49 -7.52
CA GLY A 247 22.08 -7.80 -6.64
C GLY A 247 22.18 -6.88 -5.43
N GLY A 248 22.67 -7.42 -4.32
CA GLY A 248 22.97 -6.67 -3.09
C GLY A 248 24.43 -6.22 -3.01
N GLY A 249 25.31 -6.61 -3.95
CA GLY A 249 26.72 -6.22 -3.93
C GLY A 249 27.59 -7.03 -2.96
N SER A 250 27.29 -8.33 -2.79
CA SER A 250 28.11 -9.20 -1.95
C SER A 250 29.54 -9.35 -2.52
N SER A 251 30.54 -9.01 -1.72
CA SER A 251 31.95 -9.15 -2.09
C SER A 251 32.36 -10.61 -2.37
N THR A 252 31.70 -11.58 -1.74
CA THR A 252 31.99 -13.02 -1.88
C THR A 252 31.39 -13.62 -3.16
N LEU A 253 30.34 -13.04 -3.70
CA LEU A 253 29.64 -13.53 -4.90
C LEU A 253 29.98 -12.74 -6.16
N GLY A 254 30.88 -11.74 -6.09
CA GLY A 254 31.33 -10.96 -7.25
C GLY A 254 30.22 -10.16 -7.93
N GLY A 255 29.11 -9.91 -7.23
CA GLY A 255 27.95 -9.26 -7.80
C GLY A 255 28.09 -7.74 -7.87
N THR A 256 27.62 -7.15 -8.96
CA THR A 256 27.45 -5.70 -9.06
C THR A 256 26.38 -5.25 -8.08
N ALA A 257 26.61 -4.14 -7.39
CA ALA A 257 25.61 -3.49 -6.57
C ALA A 257 24.33 -3.22 -7.39
N GLY A 258 23.18 -3.49 -6.79
CA GLY A 258 21.87 -3.27 -7.40
C GLY A 258 20.88 -2.76 -6.36
N ILE A 259 19.59 -2.91 -6.64
CA ILE A 259 18.52 -2.34 -5.80
C ILE A 259 18.52 -2.87 -4.35
N HIS A 260 19.04 -4.05 -4.10
CA HIS A 260 19.16 -4.60 -2.74
C HIS A 260 20.43 -4.19 -2.01
N TRP A 261 21.24 -3.29 -2.59
CA TRP A 261 22.39 -2.71 -1.90
C TRP A 261 22.02 -2.06 -0.56
N HIS A 262 20.83 -1.49 -0.46
CA HIS A 262 20.29 -0.88 0.77
C HIS A 262 20.10 -1.87 1.93
N MET A 263 20.10 -3.17 1.65
CA MET A 263 19.79 -4.26 2.58
C MET A 263 21.00 -5.15 2.91
N ILE A 264 22.18 -4.83 2.39
CA ILE A 264 23.39 -5.62 2.67
C ILE A 264 23.89 -5.38 4.09
N ILE A 265 24.53 -6.40 4.65
CA ILE A 265 25.06 -6.37 6.03
C ILE A 265 26.13 -5.27 6.21
N GLN A 266 26.89 -4.96 5.16
CA GLN A 266 28.02 -4.04 5.20
C GLN A 266 27.63 -2.56 5.39
N HIS A 267 26.37 -2.21 5.18
CA HIS A 267 25.89 -0.84 5.31
C HIS A 267 24.51 -0.81 5.94
N LYS A 268 24.25 0.24 6.71
CA LYS A 268 22.94 0.54 7.25
C LYS A 268 22.46 1.84 6.65
N VAL A 269 21.29 1.82 6.05
CA VAL A 269 20.62 3.01 5.56
C VAL A 269 19.52 3.38 6.54
N ASN A 270 19.66 4.54 7.19
CA ASN A 270 18.63 5.10 8.04
C ASN A 270 17.99 6.29 7.35
N TYR A 271 16.73 6.52 7.63
CA TYR A 271 15.97 7.64 7.06
C TYR A 271 14.99 8.22 8.06
N ILE A 272 14.48 9.41 7.75
CA ILE A 272 13.37 10.04 8.44
C ILE A 272 12.24 10.25 7.43
N ALA A 273 11.04 9.72 7.73
CA ALA A 273 9.83 10.01 6.99
C ALA A 273 8.95 10.97 7.78
N VAL A 274 8.36 11.96 7.12
CA VAL A 274 7.51 12.98 7.77
C VAL A 274 6.01 12.69 7.61
N ASP A 275 5.65 11.66 6.85
CA ASP A 275 4.28 11.20 6.69
C ASP A 275 4.13 9.72 7.03
N ARG A 276 2.93 9.33 7.46
CA ARG A 276 2.63 7.96 7.87
C ARG A 276 2.90 6.93 6.77
N GLN A 277 2.65 7.29 5.51
CA GLN A 277 2.82 6.37 4.38
C GLN A 277 4.26 6.33 3.84
N LYS A 278 5.18 7.07 4.49
CA LYS A 278 6.60 7.14 4.14
C LYS A 278 6.83 7.56 2.68
N GLN A 279 6.00 8.47 2.18
CA GLN A 279 6.14 9.00 0.82
C GLN A 279 7.06 10.22 0.75
N VAL A 280 7.22 10.93 1.86
CA VAL A 280 8.11 12.09 1.98
C VAL A 280 9.24 11.75 2.94
N ILE A 281 10.43 11.59 2.39
CA ILE A 281 11.65 11.22 3.12
C ILE A 281 12.67 12.36 2.97
N PRO A 282 12.68 13.33 3.87
CA PRO A 282 13.58 14.49 3.75
C PRO A 282 15.02 14.22 4.11
N TRP A 283 15.31 13.16 4.87
CA TRP A 283 16.65 12.90 5.39
C TRP A 283 17.04 11.43 5.33
N ILE A 284 18.29 11.17 4.96
CA ILE A 284 18.87 9.84 4.80
C ILE A 284 20.30 9.85 5.31
N GLU A 285 20.72 8.80 6.02
CA GLU A 285 22.12 8.55 6.34
C GLU A 285 22.53 7.12 5.95
N VAL A 286 23.78 6.96 5.59
CA VAL A 286 24.41 5.67 5.33
C VAL A 286 25.55 5.48 6.34
N ARG A 287 25.54 4.35 7.03
CA ARG A 287 26.56 3.96 8.02
C ARG A 287 27.23 2.65 7.62
N ASP A 288 28.49 2.49 8.01
CA ASP A 288 29.22 1.22 7.87
C ASP A 288 28.78 0.19 8.94
N GLU A 289 29.34 -1.03 8.87
CA GLU A 289 29.10 -2.10 9.87
C GLU A 289 29.47 -1.70 11.31
N LYS A 290 30.45 -0.77 11.45
CA LYS A 290 30.93 -0.28 12.76
C LYS A 290 30.07 0.88 13.29
N GLY A 291 29.08 1.30 12.52
CA GLY A 291 28.22 2.43 12.85
C GLY A 291 28.79 3.80 12.52
N ASN A 292 29.95 3.91 11.83
CA ASN A 292 30.49 5.19 11.40
C ASN A 292 29.64 5.76 10.27
N LEU A 293 29.40 7.07 10.30
CA LEU A 293 28.68 7.78 9.25
C LEU A 293 29.54 7.83 7.98
N LEU A 294 29.02 7.29 6.88
CA LEU A 294 29.64 7.34 5.57
C LEU A 294 29.15 8.55 4.77
N GLU A 295 27.83 8.73 4.71
CA GLU A 295 27.19 9.81 3.95
C GLU A 295 25.89 10.22 4.64
N GLU A 296 25.54 11.49 4.53
CA GLU A 296 24.29 12.07 5.01
C GLU A 296 23.70 12.95 3.91
N TYR A 297 22.41 12.80 3.61
CA TYR A 297 21.71 13.54 2.57
C TYR A 297 20.49 14.25 3.15
N LEU A 298 20.26 15.48 2.70
CA LEU A 298 19.07 16.27 3.02
C LEU A 298 18.36 16.67 1.71
N SER A 299 17.05 16.55 1.70
CA SER A 299 16.25 16.99 0.55
C SER A 299 16.20 18.53 0.49
N LEU A 300 16.48 19.09 -0.67
CA LEU A 300 16.35 20.53 -0.94
C LEU A 300 14.90 21.02 -0.91
N ASP A 301 13.93 20.09 -0.98
CA ASP A 301 12.51 20.42 -0.92
C ASP A 301 11.97 20.49 0.52
N TYR A 302 12.76 20.05 1.48
CA TYR A 302 12.39 20.14 2.89
C TYR A 302 12.51 21.57 3.41
N LYS A 303 11.40 22.11 3.91
CA LYS A 303 11.29 23.48 4.40
C LYS A 303 11.31 23.61 5.92
N GLY A 304 11.34 22.47 6.62
CA GLY A 304 11.39 22.44 8.08
C GLY A 304 12.82 22.67 8.61
N SER A 305 12.93 22.84 9.93
CA SER A 305 14.24 23.01 10.57
C SER A 305 14.90 21.66 10.88
N LYS A 306 16.23 21.69 11.14
CA LYS A 306 16.97 20.49 11.56
C LYS A 306 16.51 19.96 12.91
N GLU A 307 16.07 20.84 13.80
CA GLU A 307 15.53 20.48 15.12
C GLU A 307 14.20 19.72 14.99
N GLN A 308 13.36 20.12 14.02
CA GLN A 308 12.12 19.40 13.70
C GLN A 308 12.41 18.00 13.16
N LEU A 309 13.42 17.84 12.32
CA LEU A 309 13.84 16.51 11.86
C LEU A 309 14.42 15.66 12.98
N ALA A 310 15.24 16.25 13.85
CA ALA A 310 15.85 15.54 14.97
C ALA A 310 14.83 15.03 16.00
N ALA A 311 13.63 15.63 16.06
CA ALA A 311 12.53 15.19 16.91
C ALA A 311 11.79 13.94 16.37
N ILE A 312 11.98 13.59 15.10
CA ILE A 312 11.35 12.42 14.48
C ILE A 312 12.28 11.21 14.62
N PRO A 313 11.80 10.04 15.05
CA PRO A 313 12.62 8.85 15.12
C PRO A 313 13.22 8.47 13.77
N LYS A 314 14.51 8.13 13.78
CA LYS A 314 15.16 7.53 12.63
C LYS A 314 14.71 6.08 12.48
N GLU A 315 14.46 5.66 11.26
CA GLU A 315 14.11 4.30 10.91
C GLU A 315 15.24 3.65 10.10
N GLU A 316 15.60 2.42 10.40
CA GLU A 316 16.52 1.63 9.56
C GLU A 316 15.72 1.05 8.39
N MET A 317 16.21 1.24 7.16
CA MET A 317 15.56 0.75 5.95
C MET A 317 15.48 -0.78 5.94
N ASP A 318 14.30 -1.29 5.64
CA ASP A 318 14.02 -2.71 5.57
C ASP A 318 13.25 -3.11 4.29
N CYS A 319 12.90 -4.41 4.19
CA CYS A 319 12.17 -4.94 3.05
C CYS A 319 10.84 -4.22 2.80
N MET A 320 10.15 -3.79 3.88
CA MET A 320 8.84 -3.16 3.79
C MET A 320 8.90 -1.70 3.31
N ASP A 321 10.06 -1.07 3.31
CA ASP A 321 10.18 0.30 2.81
C ASP A 321 10.08 0.37 1.29
N CYS A 322 10.47 -0.71 0.61
CA CYS A 322 10.32 -0.87 -0.84
C CYS A 322 9.17 -1.82 -1.18
N HIS A 323 9.08 -2.97 -0.51
CA HIS A 323 8.01 -3.97 -0.70
C HIS A 323 6.85 -3.75 0.29
N ASN A 324 6.37 -2.51 0.41
CA ASN A 324 5.36 -2.14 1.41
C ASN A 324 3.99 -2.83 1.23
N ARG A 325 3.73 -3.45 0.09
CA ARG A 325 2.51 -4.21 -0.21
C ARG A 325 2.83 -5.51 -0.96
N PRO A 326 3.59 -6.44 -0.37
CA PRO A 326 4.10 -7.62 -1.09
C PRO A 326 2.97 -8.54 -1.58
N THR A 327 1.81 -8.49 -0.92
CA THR A 327 0.67 -9.39 -1.15
C THR A 327 -0.62 -8.64 -1.52
N HIS A 328 -0.70 -7.34 -1.20
CA HIS A 328 -1.93 -6.56 -1.26
C HIS A 328 -1.83 -5.43 -2.29
N ILE A 329 -1.33 -5.73 -3.49
CA ILE A 329 -1.23 -4.76 -4.59
C ILE A 329 -2.54 -4.75 -5.36
N TYR A 330 -3.17 -3.60 -5.45
CA TYR A 330 -4.31 -3.37 -6.35
C TYR A 330 -3.79 -2.95 -7.71
N LEU A 331 -4.01 -3.81 -8.71
CA LEU A 331 -3.48 -3.56 -10.05
C LEU A 331 -4.17 -2.36 -10.69
N PRO A 332 -3.38 -1.43 -11.23
CA PRO A 332 -3.92 -0.35 -12.04
C PRO A 332 -4.70 -0.89 -13.25
N PRO A 333 -5.79 -0.24 -13.68
CA PRO A 333 -6.58 -0.64 -14.85
C PRO A 333 -5.74 -0.89 -16.09
N GLU A 334 -4.81 0.00 -16.38
CA GLU A 334 -3.89 -0.14 -17.51
C GLU A 334 -3.15 -1.48 -17.49
N THR A 335 -2.55 -1.82 -16.35
CA THR A 335 -1.80 -3.07 -16.17
C THR A 335 -2.71 -4.29 -16.24
N GLY A 336 -3.90 -4.20 -15.65
CA GLY A 336 -4.91 -5.26 -15.70
C GLY A 336 -5.34 -5.56 -17.13
N VAL A 337 -5.61 -4.53 -17.92
CA VAL A 337 -6.02 -4.65 -19.32
C VAL A 337 -4.87 -5.17 -20.19
N ASP A 338 -3.63 -4.68 -20.01
CA ASP A 338 -2.47 -5.19 -20.74
C ASP A 338 -2.26 -6.68 -20.52
N ARG A 339 -2.38 -7.15 -19.28
CA ARG A 339 -2.33 -8.58 -18.95
C ARG A 339 -3.46 -9.37 -19.62
N ALA A 340 -4.69 -8.85 -19.56
CA ALA A 340 -5.84 -9.50 -20.17
C ALA A 340 -5.72 -9.59 -21.70
N MET A 341 -5.19 -8.57 -22.35
CA MET A 341 -4.93 -8.57 -23.79
C MET A 341 -3.77 -9.51 -24.16
N THR A 342 -2.72 -9.56 -23.36
CA THR A 342 -1.59 -10.49 -23.57
C THR A 342 -2.03 -11.94 -23.47
N THR A 343 -2.94 -12.25 -22.55
CA THR A 343 -3.47 -13.61 -22.33
C THR A 343 -4.66 -13.95 -23.23
N GLY A 344 -5.12 -13.02 -24.09
CA GLY A 344 -6.27 -13.23 -24.99
C GLY A 344 -7.64 -13.26 -24.28
N LEU A 345 -7.71 -12.81 -23.04
CA LEU A 345 -8.99 -12.61 -22.34
C LEU A 345 -9.74 -11.41 -22.92
N ILE A 346 -9.02 -10.37 -23.32
CA ILE A 346 -9.53 -9.28 -24.14
C ILE A 346 -8.86 -9.40 -25.50
N SER A 347 -9.64 -9.53 -26.56
CA SER A 347 -9.10 -9.66 -27.91
C SER A 347 -8.45 -8.35 -28.37
N ARG A 348 -7.17 -8.41 -28.70
CA ARG A 348 -6.40 -7.27 -29.23
C ARG A 348 -6.86 -6.80 -30.62
N THR A 349 -7.65 -7.61 -31.32
CA THR A 349 -8.18 -7.27 -32.62
C THR A 349 -9.55 -6.57 -32.58
N LEU A 350 -10.10 -6.35 -31.37
CA LEU A 350 -11.25 -5.46 -31.18
C LEU A 350 -10.76 -4.00 -31.24
N PRO A 351 -11.27 -3.16 -32.16
CA PRO A 351 -10.82 -1.78 -32.30
C PRO A 351 -10.95 -1.01 -30.98
N TRP A 352 -9.92 -0.26 -30.60
CA TRP A 352 -9.91 0.59 -29.40
C TRP A 352 -10.07 -0.16 -28.06
N ALA A 353 -9.93 -1.48 -28.02
CA ALA A 353 -10.22 -2.28 -26.83
C ALA A 353 -9.43 -1.80 -25.60
N LYS A 354 -8.14 -1.50 -25.76
CA LYS A 354 -7.30 -0.98 -24.67
C LYS A 354 -7.90 0.31 -24.09
N LYS A 355 -8.16 1.28 -24.96
CA LYS A 355 -8.65 2.59 -24.54
C LYS A 355 -10.02 2.48 -23.88
N LEU A 356 -10.95 1.80 -24.54
CA LEU A 356 -12.33 1.66 -24.08
C LEU A 356 -12.41 1.01 -22.71
N VAL A 357 -11.72 -0.11 -22.53
CA VAL A 357 -11.80 -0.85 -21.26
C VAL A 357 -11.12 -0.09 -20.12
N VAL A 358 -9.98 0.56 -20.37
CA VAL A 358 -9.32 1.37 -19.35
C VAL A 358 -10.19 2.58 -18.98
N ASP A 359 -10.73 3.29 -19.97
CA ASP A 359 -11.58 4.47 -19.74
C ASP A 359 -12.84 4.09 -18.93
N ALA A 360 -13.43 2.93 -19.19
CA ALA A 360 -14.57 2.42 -18.43
C ALA A 360 -14.18 2.02 -16.99
N LEU A 361 -13.03 1.38 -16.80
CA LEU A 361 -12.55 0.94 -15.47
C LEU A 361 -12.18 2.10 -14.53
N VAL A 362 -11.74 3.24 -15.07
CA VAL A 362 -11.35 4.40 -14.24
C VAL A 362 -12.54 5.23 -13.76
N ARG A 363 -13.73 5.00 -14.28
CA ARG A 363 -14.94 5.68 -13.80
C ARG A 363 -15.26 5.29 -12.37
N GLU A 364 -15.85 6.22 -11.64
CA GLU A 364 -16.34 5.97 -10.31
C GLU A 364 -17.74 5.37 -10.35
N TYR A 365 -17.94 4.27 -9.65
CA TYR A 365 -19.22 3.62 -9.50
C TYR A 365 -19.55 3.51 -8.01
N PRO A 366 -20.78 3.86 -7.59
CA PRO A 366 -21.18 3.81 -6.18
C PRO A 366 -21.17 2.40 -5.59
N THR A 367 -21.54 1.39 -6.40
CA THR A 367 -21.58 -0.01 -6.00
C THR A 367 -20.94 -0.91 -7.06
N ARG A 368 -20.63 -2.13 -6.68
CA ARG A 368 -20.10 -3.16 -7.59
C ARG A 368 -21.12 -3.52 -8.68
N GLU A 369 -22.38 -3.64 -8.31
CA GLU A 369 -23.46 -3.98 -9.22
C GLU A 369 -23.65 -2.90 -10.31
N GLU A 370 -23.53 -1.64 -9.92
CA GLU A 370 -23.56 -0.52 -10.87
C GLU A 370 -22.33 -0.50 -11.75
N ALA A 371 -21.15 -0.82 -11.21
CA ALA A 371 -19.94 -0.97 -12.00
C ALA A 371 -20.08 -2.07 -13.06
N HIS A 372 -20.58 -3.27 -12.69
CA HIS A 372 -20.78 -4.35 -13.64
C HIS A 372 -21.75 -3.99 -14.75
N LYS A 373 -22.86 -3.32 -14.41
CA LYS A 373 -23.83 -2.82 -15.41
C LYS A 373 -23.21 -1.75 -16.30
N GLY A 374 -22.52 -0.79 -15.70
CA GLY A 374 -21.88 0.32 -16.41
C GLY A 374 -20.78 -0.15 -17.37
N LEU A 375 -19.87 -0.98 -16.89
CA LEU A 375 -18.80 -1.58 -17.70
C LEU A 375 -19.36 -2.37 -18.90
N THR A 376 -20.35 -3.22 -18.63
CA THR A 376 -20.98 -4.04 -19.67
C THR A 376 -21.70 -3.16 -20.71
N ALA A 377 -22.48 -2.18 -20.25
CA ALA A 377 -23.24 -1.28 -21.11
C ALA A 377 -22.32 -0.41 -21.98
N GLU A 378 -21.24 0.13 -21.39
CA GLU A 378 -20.30 0.99 -22.12
C GLU A 378 -19.53 0.23 -23.16
N ILE A 379 -18.93 -0.93 -22.80
CA ILE A 379 -18.14 -1.73 -23.73
C ILE A 379 -19.02 -2.26 -24.88
N SER A 380 -20.16 -2.87 -24.56
CA SER A 380 -21.07 -3.41 -25.58
C SER A 380 -21.72 -2.31 -26.40
N GLY A 381 -22.09 -1.18 -25.76
CA GLY A 381 -22.69 -0.02 -26.42
C GLY A 381 -21.76 0.62 -27.45
N PHE A 382 -20.48 0.77 -27.09
CA PHE A 382 -19.49 1.32 -28.03
C PHE A 382 -19.41 0.51 -29.32
N TYR A 383 -19.26 -0.82 -29.24
CA TYR A 383 -19.18 -1.65 -30.46
C TYR A 383 -20.50 -1.69 -31.21
N ARG A 384 -21.63 -1.74 -30.52
CA ARG A 384 -22.95 -1.71 -31.17
C ARG A 384 -23.18 -0.42 -31.97
N GLN A 385 -22.71 0.70 -31.45
CA GLN A 385 -22.90 2.01 -32.09
C GLN A 385 -21.85 2.34 -33.14
N LYS A 386 -20.57 2.08 -32.87
CA LYS A 386 -19.45 2.47 -33.73
C LYS A 386 -19.05 1.40 -34.74
N TYR A 387 -19.28 0.14 -34.41
CA TYR A 387 -18.86 -1.02 -35.22
C TYR A 387 -19.97 -2.09 -35.27
N PRO A 388 -21.21 -1.77 -35.75
CA PRO A 388 -22.35 -2.67 -35.67
C PRO A 388 -22.12 -4.03 -36.38
N ALA A 389 -21.55 -4.03 -37.56
CA ALA A 389 -21.23 -5.27 -38.30
C ALA A 389 -20.21 -6.15 -37.53
N LEU A 390 -19.20 -5.53 -36.92
CA LEU A 390 -18.23 -6.26 -36.09
C LEU A 390 -18.89 -6.78 -34.81
N TYR A 391 -19.78 -5.99 -34.20
CA TYR A 391 -20.51 -6.41 -33.01
C TYR A 391 -21.32 -7.69 -33.27
N GLU A 392 -22.07 -7.76 -34.36
CA GLU A 392 -22.84 -8.95 -34.73
C GLU A 392 -21.92 -10.15 -35.04
N ALA A 393 -20.84 -9.96 -35.79
CA ALA A 393 -19.90 -11.02 -36.14
C ALA A 393 -19.07 -11.54 -34.93
N ARG A 394 -18.82 -10.70 -33.93
CA ARG A 394 -17.90 -10.99 -32.82
C ARG A 394 -18.50 -10.69 -31.42
N LYS A 395 -19.80 -10.86 -31.29
CA LYS A 395 -20.54 -10.58 -30.07
C LYS A 395 -19.93 -11.29 -28.85
N ALA A 396 -19.55 -12.55 -29.00
CA ALA A 396 -18.92 -13.33 -27.94
C ALA A 396 -17.59 -12.73 -27.45
N ASP A 397 -16.78 -12.17 -28.35
CA ASP A 397 -15.51 -11.52 -27.96
C ASP A 397 -15.76 -10.22 -27.20
N VAL A 398 -16.77 -9.44 -27.58
CA VAL A 398 -17.17 -8.21 -26.88
C VAL A 398 -17.72 -8.52 -25.50
N GLU A 399 -18.59 -9.53 -25.38
CA GLU A 399 -19.12 -10.01 -24.11
C GLU A 399 -18.02 -10.53 -23.19
N LYS A 400 -17.05 -11.28 -23.74
CA LYS A 400 -15.88 -11.75 -23.02
C LYS A 400 -15.02 -10.57 -22.53
N ALA A 401 -14.82 -9.54 -23.36
CA ALA A 401 -14.09 -8.34 -22.95
C ALA A 401 -14.80 -7.59 -21.83
N ALA A 402 -16.12 -7.43 -21.91
CA ALA A 402 -16.93 -6.82 -20.86
C ALA A 402 -16.85 -7.60 -19.55
N LYS A 403 -17.00 -8.93 -19.60
CA LYS A 403 -16.83 -9.81 -18.43
C LYS A 403 -15.44 -9.69 -17.84
N THR A 404 -14.41 -9.70 -18.66
CA THR A 404 -13.02 -9.54 -18.18
C THR A 404 -12.80 -8.18 -17.53
N ALA A 405 -13.43 -7.12 -18.05
CA ALA A 405 -13.41 -5.81 -17.41
C ALA A 405 -14.01 -5.84 -16.00
N THR A 406 -15.14 -6.52 -15.81
CA THR A 406 -15.75 -6.68 -14.46
C THR A 406 -14.84 -7.49 -13.53
N GLU A 407 -14.18 -8.53 -14.03
CA GLU A 407 -13.23 -9.31 -13.23
C GLU A 407 -11.98 -8.49 -12.83
N ILE A 408 -11.49 -7.60 -13.69
CA ILE A 408 -10.40 -6.67 -13.38
C ILE A 408 -10.86 -5.68 -12.31
N TYR A 409 -12.07 -5.15 -12.44
CA TYR A 409 -12.67 -4.23 -11.47
C TYR A 409 -12.77 -4.88 -10.08
N ASP A 410 -13.33 -6.07 -10.00
CA ASP A 410 -13.55 -6.81 -8.75
C ASP A 410 -12.26 -7.13 -7.98
N ARG A 411 -11.12 -7.17 -8.67
CA ARG A 411 -9.80 -7.40 -8.06
C ARG A 411 -9.11 -6.14 -7.56
N SER A 412 -9.57 -4.96 -8.00
CA SER A 412 -8.83 -3.71 -7.77
C SER A 412 -9.67 -2.56 -7.23
N VAL A 413 -11.01 -2.70 -7.18
CA VAL A 413 -11.93 -1.63 -6.74
C VAL A 413 -12.97 -2.19 -5.78
N PHE A 414 -13.06 -1.58 -4.61
CA PHE A 414 -13.94 -2.01 -3.52
C PHE A 414 -14.69 -0.80 -2.95
N PRO A 415 -15.83 -0.41 -3.55
CA PRO A 415 -16.56 0.80 -3.16
C PRO A 415 -16.97 0.81 -1.68
N ALA A 416 -17.43 -0.35 -1.16
CA ALA A 416 -17.85 -0.50 0.24
C ALA A 416 -16.75 -0.14 1.25
N MET A 417 -15.48 -0.37 0.89
CA MET A 417 -14.31 -0.04 1.71
C MET A 417 -13.61 1.25 1.28
N LYS A 418 -14.08 1.92 0.22
CA LYS A 418 -13.45 3.09 -0.40
C LYS A 418 -12.00 2.81 -0.83
N VAL A 419 -11.75 1.60 -1.34
CA VAL A 419 -10.44 1.14 -1.77
C VAL A 419 -10.43 0.96 -3.28
N ASN A 420 -9.38 1.46 -3.91
CA ASN A 420 -9.05 1.22 -5.30
C ASN A 420 -7.52 1.26 -5.50
N TRP A 421 -7.05 1.14 -6.74
CA TRP A 421 -5.62 1.15 -7.08
C TRP A 421 -4.88 2.45 -6.74
N LYS A 422 -5.59 3.55 -6.41
CA LYS A 422 -5.00 4.83 -6.00
C LYS A 422 -4.91 4.99 -4.48
N THR A 423 -5.57 4.12 -3.71
CA THR A 423 -5.76 4.32 -2.27
C THR A 423 -4.45 4.19 -1.50
N TYR A 424 -3.61 3.25 -1.90
CA TYR A 424 -2.37 2.98 -1.17
C TYR A 424 -1.17 3.01 -2.10
N PRO A 425 -0.11 3.74 -1.75
CA PRO A 425 1.12 3.76 -2.53
C PRO A 425 1.75 2.36 -2.57
N SER A 426 2.33 2.03 -3.74
CA SER A 426 3.19 0.87 -3.90
C SER A 426 4.60 1.37 -4.19
N ASN A 427 5.55 1.04 -3.33
CA ASN A 427 6.91 1.55 -3.41
C ASN A 427 7.80 0.72 -4.33
N ILE A 428 7.27 -0.38 -4.88
CA ILE A 428 7.99 -1.19 -5.87
C ILE A 428 8.06 -0.43 -7.20
N GLY A 429 9.28 -0.06 -7.59
CA GLY A 429 9.50 0.74 -8.79
C GLY A 429 9.19 2.21 -8.60
N HIS A 430 8.92 2.92 -9.70
CA HIS A 430 8.74 4.38 -9.71
C HIS A 430 7.79 4.86 -10.82
N ARG A 431 7.01 3.94 -11.43
CA ARG A 431 6.11 4.27 -12.54
C ARG A 431 4.83 4.95 -12.06
N ASN A 432 4.12 4.31 -11.14
CA ASN A 432 2.79 4.75 -10.70
C ASN A 432 2.85 5.59 -9.40
N TRP A 433 3.88 5.36 -8.61
CA TRP A 433 4.17 6.03 -7.35
C TRP A 433 5.64 6.45 -7.35
N PRO A 434 6.05 7.40 -6.49
CA PRO A 434 7.46 7.81 -6.42
C PRO A 434 8.40 6.62 -6.20
N GLY A 435 8.06 5.69 -5.31
CA GLY A 435 8.86 4.51 -5.05
C GLY A 435 10.32 4.84 -4.77
N CYS A 436 11.24 4.40 -5.63
CA CYS A 436 12.67 4.71 -5.51
C CYS A 436 12.96 6.21 -5.59
N PHE A 437 12.13 6.97 -6.30
CA PHE A 437 12.30 8.43 -6.43
C PHE A 437 11.82 9.22 -5.20
N ARG A 438 11.43 8.56 -4.11
CA ARG A 438 11.32 9.22 -2.80
C ARG A 438 12.67 9.73 -2.29
N CYS A 439 13.76 9.10 -2.75
CA CYS A 439 15.13 9.41 -2.41
C CYS A 439 15.98 9.75 -3.64
N HIS A 440 15.84 8.97 -4.74
CA HIS A 440 16.59 9.13 -5.99
C HIS A 440 15.93 10.15 -6.93
N ASP A 441 15.59 11.33 -6.40
CA ASP A 441 14.84 12.40 -7.07
C ASP A 441 15.74 13.52 -7.61
N GLY A 442 17.05 13.45 -7.34
CA GLY A 442 18.01 14.50 -7.65
C GLY A 442 17.92 15.73 -6.74
N ARG A 443 17.13 15.65 -5.66
CA ARG A 443 16.94 16.70 -4.67
C ARG A 443 17.63 16.41 -3.34
N HIS A 444 18.05 15.17 -3.11
CA HIS A 444 18.79 14.77 -1.93
C HIS A 444 20.29 15.06 -2.13
N VAL A 445 20.80 15.98 -1.35
CA VAL A 445 22.18 16.50 -1.47
C VAL A 445 22.90 16.30 -0.15
N SER A 446 24.12 15.77 -0.21
CA SER A 446 24.97 15.62 0.96
C SER A 446 25.65 16.92 1.37
N THR A 447 26.23 16.95 2.56
CA THR A 447 26.94 18.10 3.11
C THR A 447 28.14 18.55 2.25
N ASN A 448 28.72 17.63 1.47
CA ASN A 448 29.82 17.89 0.52
C ASN A 448 29.34 18.19 -0.91
N GLY A 449 28.03 18.38 -1.12
CA GLY A 449 27.43 18.72 -2.41
C GLY A 449 27.16 17.55 -3.35
N LYS A 450 27.38 16.30 -2.92
CA LYS A 450 27.09 15.11 -3.73
C LYS A 450 25.58 14.88 -3.78
N VAL A 451 25.05 14.71 -4.98
CA VAL A 451 23.63 14.41 -5.20
C VAL A 451 23.42 12.90 -5.26
N LEU A 452 22.36 12.39 -4.62
CA LEU A 452 21.94 11.00 -4.82
C LEU A 452 21.66 10.75 -6.30
N SER A 453 22.26 9.67 -6.84
CA SER A 453 22.19 9.40 -8.28
C SER A 453 20.76 9.16 -8.74
N THR A 454 20.40 9.79 -9.86
CA THR A 454 19.14 9.59 -10.58
C THR A 454 19.34 8.82 -11.89
N GLU A 455 20.55 8.31 -12.11
CA GLU A 455 20.87 7.60 -13.35
C GLU A 455 20.17 6.24 -13.41
N CYS A 456 19.50 5.97 -14.52
CA CYS A 456 18.82 4.70 -14.74
C CYS A 456 19.76 3.49 -14.65
N SER A 457 21.01 3.68 -15.07
CA SER A 457 22.04 2.64 -15.08
C SER A 457 22.44 2.14 -13.68
N VAL A 458 22.14 2.87 -12.62
CA VAL A 458 22.35 2.40 -11.24
C VAL A 458 21.47 1.19 -10.93
N CYS A 459 20.20 1.21 -11.36
CA CYS A 459 19.22 0.18 -11.07
C CYS A 459 18.93 -0.75 -12.26
N HIS A 460 19.20 -0.30 -13.49
CA HIS A 460 18.78 -0.99 -14.70
C HIS A 460 19.93 -1.28 -15.66
N THR A 461 19.82 -2.43 -16.34
CA THR A 461 20.55 -2.70 -17.56
C THR A 461 19.56 -2.72 -18.72
N MET A 462 19.92 -2.06 -19.83
CA MET A 462 19.12 -2.06 -21.04
C MET A 462 19.73 -3.05 -22.02
N PRO A 463 18.94 -3.97 -22.64
CA PRO A 463 19.45 -4.85 -23.68
C PRO A 463 19.85 -4.05 -24.92
N GLU A 464 20.91 -4.44 -25.61
CA GLU A 464 21.43 -3.75 -26.78
C GLU A 464 20.56 -3.87 -28.05
N ARG A 465 19.55 -4.74 -28.06
CA ARG A 465 18.73 -5.03 -29.26
C ARG A 465 17.23 -5.10 -28.92
N GLY A 466 16.49 -4.21 -29.55
CA GLY A 466 15.03 -4.11 -29.53
C GLY A 466 14.63 -2.66 -29.82
N PRO A 467 13.36 -2.28 -29.99
CA PRO A 467 12.91 -0.88 -30.05
C PRO A 467 13.11 -0.21 -28.68
N LEU A 468 14.34 -0.02 -28.28
CA LEU A 468 14.78 0.03 -26.89
C LEU A 468 15.54 1.30 -26.64
N MET A 469 15.44 1.75 -25.40
CA MET A 469 16.18 2.92 -24.95
C MET A 469 17.68 2.76 -25.24
N PRO A 470 18.32 3.75 -25.87
CA PRO A 470 19.76 3.80 -25.90
C PRO A 470 20.30 3.81 -24.46
N LEU A 471 21.30 2.96 -24.19
CA LEU A 471 22.16 3.11 -23.03
C LEU A 471 22.86 4.46 -23.15
N GLY A 472 22.35 5.43 -22.47
CA GLY A 472 22.95 6.76 -22.47
C GLY A 472 22.35 7.59 -21.38
N THR A 473 23.22 8.33 -20.73
CA THR A 473 22.89 9.41 -19.82
C THR A 473 21.52 9.99 -20.09
N ILE A 474 20.70 10.11 -19.07
CA ILE A 474 19.53 10.98 -19.17
C ILE A 474 20.08 12.37 -19.45
N SER A 475 20.21 12.69 -20.73
CA SER A 475 20.44 14.07 -21.16
C SER A 475 19.31 14.92 -20.60
N PRO A 476 19.57 16.17 -20.24
CA PRO A 476 18.49 17.10 -19.91
C PRO A 476 17.40 17.18 -20.97
N ASP A 477 17.71 16.77 -22.19
CA ASP A 477 16.74 16.52 -23.27
C ASP A 477 16.42 15.03 -23.31
N ARG A 478 15.52 14.56 -22.43
CA ARG A 478 15.05 13.18 -22.41
C ARG A 478 14.38 12.78 -23.74
N LYS A 479 15.18 12.38 -24.71
CA LYS A 479 14.66 11.64 -25.86
C LYS A 479 14.46 10.19 -25.41
N LEU A 480 13.23 9.86 -25.05
CA LEU A 480 12.81 8.49 -24.80
C LEU A 480 12.18 7.97 -26.10
N PRO A 481 12.96 7.33 -27.00
CA PRO A 481 12.46 6.99 -28.34
C PRO A 481 11.31 5.99 -28.31
N TRP A 482 11.09 5.33 -27.19
CA TRP A 482 9.96 4.44 -26.94
C TRP A 482 8.74 5.17 -26.33
N HIS A 483 8.90 6.42 -25.87
CA HIS A 483 7.78 7.15 -25.29
C HIS A 483 6.90 7.69 -26.44
N PRO A 484 5.57 7.43 -26.42
CA PRO A 484 4.69 7.81 -27.53
C PRO A 484 4.61 9.32 -27.76
N VAL A 485 5.01 10.09 -26.76
CA VAL A 485 5.07 11.55 -26.79
C VAL A 485 6.51 11.97 -26.54
N GLU A 486 7.10 12.74 -27.45
CA GLU A 486 8.42 13.31 -27.22
C GLU A 486 8.36 14.34 -26.10
N LEU A 487 9.09 14.08 -24.99
CA LEU A 487 9.14 14.97 -23.85
C LEU A 487 10.19 16.06 -24.10
N GLN A 488 9.75 17.32 -24.21
CA GLN A 488 10.63 18.46 -24.45
C GLN A 488 10.48 19.54 -23.36
N GLY A 489 11.48 20.41 -23.23
CA GLY A 489 11.48 21.54 -22.33
C GLY A 489 11.26 21.12 -20.86
N LYS A 490 10.32 21.75 -20.18
CA LYS A 490 10.02 21.44 -18.78
C LYS A 490 9.45 20.03 -18.57
N HIS A 491 8.74 19.48 -19.57
CA HIS A 491 8.21 18.11 -19.48
C HIS A 491 9.31 17.04 -19.50
N ALA A 492 10.46 17.31 -20.09
CA ALA A 492 11.61 16.40 -20.05
C ALA A 492 12.21 16.23 -18.63
N ARG A 493 11.86 17.11 -17.70
CA ARG A 493 12.41 17.13 -16.33
C ARG A 493 11.45 16.65 -15.26
N ILE A 494 10.18 16.41 -15.62
CA ILE A 494 9.20 15.88 -14.65
C ILE A 494 9.37 14.37 -14.45
N LEU A 495 9.06 13.89 -13.25
CA LEU A 495 9.13 12.47 -12.93
C LEU A 495 8.03 11.68 -13.64
N CYS A 496 8.30 10.43 -13.97
CA CYS A 496 7.37 9.55 -14.69
C CYS A 496 6.00 9.46 -14.00
N ASN A 497 6.01 9.38 -12.66
CA ASN A 497 4.80 9.28 -11.85
C ASN A 497 3.95 10.55 -11.84
N GLN A 498 4.45 11.68 -12.29
CA GLN A 498 3.64 12.90 -12.41
C GLN A 498 2.68 12.84 -13.60
N CYS A 499 3.05 12.11 -14.66
CA CYS A 499 2.15 11.82 -15.77
C CYS A 499 1.48 10.46 -15.62
N HIS A 500 2.18 9.44 -15.12
CA HIS A 500 1.70 8.08 -14.91
C HIS A 500 1.24 7.85 -13.47
N SER A 501 0.59 8.84 -12.85
CA SER A 501 0.19 8.77 -11.46
C SER A 501 -0.81 7.64 -11.20
N ALA A 502 -0.55 6.85 -10.16
CA ALA A 502 -1.44 5.82 -9.64
C ALA A 502 -2.00 4.85 -10.69
N GLY A 503 -1.21 4.51 -11.71
CA GLY A 503 -1.60 3.53 -12.72
C GLY A 503 -2.76 3.91 -13.62
N TYR A 504 -3.03 5.18 -13.67
CA TYR A 504 -4.01 5.79 -14.54
C TYR A 504 -3.42 6.02 -15.94
N ARG A 505 -4.29 6.05 -16.96
CA ARG A 505 -3.90 6.50 -18.31
C ARG A 505 -3.17 7.85 -18.17
N PRO A 506 -1.96 7.97 -18.75
CA PRO A 506 -1.30 9.27 -18.73
C PRO A 506 -2.20 10.31 -19.42
N PRO A 507 -2.20 11.56 -18.94
CA PRO A 507 -3.00 12.60 -19.54
C PRO A 507 -2.62 12.75 -21.02
N THR A 508 -3.62 12.70 -21.88
CA THR A 508 -3.44 12.88 -23.34
C THR A 508 -3.72 14.29 -23.78
N GLU A 509 -4.38 15.06 -22.93
CA GLU A 509 -4.73 16.45 -23.19
C GLU A 509 -4.11 17.40 -22.16
N CYS A 510 -3.66 18.55 -22.63
CA CYS A 510 -2.97 19.53 -21.79
C CYS A 510 -3.82 19.98 -20.59
N VAL A 511 -5.13 20.08 -20.78
CA VAL A 511 -6.09 20.52 -19.75
C VAL A 511 -6.26 19.56 -18.58
N GLU A 512 -5.86 18.30 -18.73
CA GLU A 512 -5.90 17.30 -17.66
C GLU A 512 -4.89 17.62 -16.53
N CYS A 513 -3.79 18.30 -16.85
CA CYS A 513 -2.75 18.70 -15.89
C CYS A 513 -2.68 20.22 -15.72
N HIS A 514 -2.89 20.98 -16.79
CA HIS A 514 -2.76 22.41 -16.78
C HIS A 514 -4.13 23.07 -16.54
N LYS A 515 -4.22 23.84 -15.46
CA LYS A 515 -5.39 24.67 -15.17
C LYS A 515 -5.25 25.97 -15.95
N PHE A 516 -6.04 26.14 -16.99
CA PHE A 516 -6.11 27.36 -17.78
C PHE A 516 -7.39 28.13 -17.46
N ASN A 517 -7.35 29.44 -17.69
CA ASN A 517 -8.57 30.24 -17.70
C ASN A 517 -9.31 29.97 -19.02
N THR A 518 -10.28 29.07 -18.97
CA THR A 518 -11.08 28.64 -20.13
C THR A 518 -12.02 29.73 -20.67
N SER A 519 -12.17 30.86 -19.96
CA SER A 519 -12.95 32.01 -20.41
C SER A 519 -12.18 32.94 -21.34
N ALA A 520 -10.89 32.71 -21.58
CA ALA A 520 -10.14 33.49 -22.55
C ALA A 520 -10.58 33.19 -23.98
N PRO A 521 -10.82 34.18 -24.83
CA PRO A 521 -11.41 33.98 -26.17
C PRO A 521 -10.68 32.98 -27.09
N MET A 522 -9.38 32.77 -26.88
CA MET A 522 -8.56 31.84 -27.68
C MET A 522 -8.56 30.42 -27.14
N MET A 523 -9.16 30.18 -25.98
CA MET A 523 -9.22 28.83 -25.38
C MET A 523 -10.29 27.92 -26.02
N THR A 524 -11.04 28.42 -26.99
CA THR A 524 -11.95 27.63 -27.84
C THR A 524 -11.22 26.89 -28.95
N MET A 525 -9.94 27.22 -29.19
CA MET A 525 -9.07 26.53 -30.17
C MET A 525 -8.41 25.32 -29.52
N ALA A 526 -8.08 24.30 -30.31
CA ALA A 526 -7.31 23.17 -29.81
C ALA A 526 -5.91 23.63 -29.39
N CYS A 527 -5.39 23.10 -28.29
CA CYS A 527 -4.05 23.44 -27.81
C CYS A 527 -2.98 23.25 -28.89
N THR A 528 -3.19 22.26 -29.78
CA THR A 528 -2.32 21.94 -30.90
C THR A 528 -2.33 22.96 -32.03
N ASP A 529 -3.29 23.89 -32.05
CA ASP A 529 -3.30 24.95 -33.07
C ASP A 529 -2.20 26.00 -32.82
N CYS A 530 -1.83 26.19 -31.55
CA CYS A 530 -0.71 27.06 -31.15
C CYS A 530 0.52 26.26 -30.71
N HIS A 531 0.31 25.13 -30.02
CA HIS A 531 1.36 24.24 -29.55
C HIS A 531 1.34 22.99 -30.44
N ARG A 532 2.12 23.00 -31.52
CA ARG A 532 2.20 21.84 -32.45
C ARG A 532 2.49 20.56 -31.68
N LYS A 533 2.02 19.44 -32.27
CA LYS A 533 2.22 18.10 -31.68
C LYS A 533 3.66 17.88 -31.27
N PRO A 534 3.92 17.20 -30.16
CA PRO A 534 5.28 16.82 -29.77
C PRO A 534 6.01 16.13 -30.93
N GLY A 535 7.19 16.64 -31.29
CA GLY A 535 7.99 16.15 -32.43
C GLY A 535 7.89 16.97 -33.73
N GLU A 536 6.92 17.89 -33.86
CA GLU A 536 6.88 18.85 -34.94
C GLU A 536 7.42 20.21 -34.51
N ALA A 537 8.23 20.82 -35.38
CA ALA A 537 9.02 22.02 -35.07
C ALA A 537 8.18 23.17 -34.50
N LYS A 538 8.80 23.86 -33.56
CA LYS A 538 8.48 25.12 -32.87
C LYS A 538 7.01 25.54 -32.76
N PRO A 539 6.54 25.88 -31.54
CA PRO A 539 5.22 26.49 -31.37
C PRO A 539 5.07 27.70 -32.31
N VAL A 540 3.82 28.01 -32.70
CA VAL A 540 3.54 29.24 -33.44
C VAL A 540 4.13 30.40 -32.66
N THR A 541 5.23 30.95 -33.17
CA THR A 541 6.00 32.00 -32.48
C THR A 541 5.45 33.39 -32.80
N SER A 542 4.58 33.47 -33.80
CA SER A 542 4.01 34.74 -34.24
C SER A 542 2.49 34.65 -34.33
N CYS A 543 1.80 35.39 -33.50
CA CYS A 543 0.35 35.56 -33.60
C CYS A 543 -0.09 36.12 -34.95
N LYS A 544 0.84 36.72 -35.72
CA LYS A 544 0.61 37.26 -37.06
C LYS A 544 0.24 36.17 -38.10
N GLU A 545 0.58 34.92 -37.85
CA GLU A 545 0.23 33.81 -38.76
C GLU A 545 -1.28 33.58 -38.85
N CYS A 546 -2.02 33.87 -37.78
CA CYS A 546 -3.48 33.73 -37.72
C CYS A 546 -4.19 35.08 -37.62
N HIS A 547 -3.52 36.12 -37.17
CA HIS A 547 -4.08 37.43 -36.87
C HIS A 547 -3.42 38.53 -37.72
N ASP A 548 -3.35 38.37 -39.01
CA ASP A 548 -2.77 39.33 -39.97
C ASP A 548 -3.46 40.70 -39.93
N LYS A 549 -4.80 40.73 -39.71
CA LYS A 549 -5.61 41.97 -39.65
C LYS A 549 -5.51 42.75 -38.34
N VAL A 550 -4.99 42.13 -37.29
CA VAL A 550 -4.92 42.79 -35.95
C VAL A 550 -3.83 43.86 -35.90
N ARG A 551 -2.86 43.82 -36.84
CA ARG A 551 -1.77 44.82 -36.91
C ARG A 551 -2.32 46.26 -37.00
N GLY A 552 -3.42 46.51 -37.69
CA GLY A 552 -4.06 47.80 -37.80
C GLY A 552 -4.65 48.34 -36.49
N LEU A 553 -5.06 47.46 -35.57
CA LEU A 553 -5.65 47.85 -34.28
C LEU A 553 -4.67 48.44 -33.31
N HIS A 554 -3.35 48.16 -33.47
CA HIS A 554 -2.28 48.60 -32.59
C HIS A 554 -1.32 49.62 -33.25
N ALA A 555 -1.59 49.99 -34.52
CA ALA A 555 -0.72 50.85 -35.33
C ALA A 555 -0.55 52.28 -34.77
N LYS A 556 -1.50 52.76 -33.99
CA LYS A 556 -1.52 54.15 -33.43
C LYS A 556 -0.90 54.24 -32.04
N GLY A 557 -0.50 53.15 -31.41
CA GLY A 557 0.00 53.14 -30.01
C GLY A 557 1.49 53.29 -29.83
N GLY A 558 2.26 53.43 -30.90
CA GLY A 558 3.72 53.53 -30.81
C GLY A 558 4.47 52.21 -30.63
N HIS A 559 3.74 51.07 -30.69
CA HIS A 559 4.31 49.71 -30.49
C HIS A 559 4.12 48.77 -31.71
N PRO A 560 4.24 49.24 -32.96
CA PRO A 560 3.89 48.42 -34.15
C PRO A 560 4.85 47.25 -34.36
N GLU A 561 6.02 47.27 -33.77
CA GLU A 561 7.05 46.28 -33.92
C GLU A 561 7.19 45.36 -32.68
N THR A 562 6.51 45.71 -31.59
CA THR A 562 6.58 44.91 -30.34
C THR A 562 5.90 43.58 -30.52
N SER A 563 6.47 42.51 -30.01
CA SER A 563 5.89 41.20 -30.03
C SER A 563 4.59 41.16 -29.20
N CYS A 564 3.51 40.54 -29.75
CA CYS A 564 2.24 40.47 -29.04
C CYS A 564 2.38 39.87 -27.63
N VAL A 565 3.29 38.93 -27.44
CA VAL A 565 3.51 38.23 -26.16
C VAL A 565 4.19 39.07 -25.09
N GLU A 566 4.77 40.19 -25.44
CA GLU A 566 5.36 41.11 -24.46
C GLU A 566 4.29 41.82 -23.62
N CYS A 567 3.12 42.09 -24.21
CA CYS A 567 1.98 42.68 -23.51
C CYS A 567 0.88 41.67 -23.20
N HIS A 568 0.61 40.75 -24.12
CA HIS A 568 -0.42 39.73 -23.99
C HIS A 568 0.19 38.40 -23.57
N LYS A 569 0.10 38.10 -22.27
CA LYS A 569 0.62 36.80 -21.78
C LYS A 569 -0.23 35.66 -22.34
N PRO A 570 0.40 34.62 -22.89
CA PRO A 570 -0.32 33.43 -23.36
C PRO A 570 -1.26 32.91 -22.26
N HIS A 571 -2.44 32.46 -22.66
CA HIS A 571 -3.51 31.96 -21.79
C HIS A 571 -4.21 32.97 -20.87
N ALA A 572 -3.71 34.18 -20.73
CA ALA A 572 -4.38 35.25 -19.99
C ALA A 572 -4.97 36.34 -20.90
N TRP A 573 -4.43 36.55 -22.05
CA TRP A 573 -4.75 37.48 -23.13
C TRP A 573 -5.11 38.92 -22.73
N ALA A 574 -5.86 39.12 -21.65
CA ALA A 574 -6.18 40.46 -21.15
C ALA A 574 -4.92 41.07 -20.51
N VAL A 575 -4.59 42.27 -20.96
CA VAL A 575 -3.54 43.09 -20.29
C VAL A 575 -4.18 43.66 -19.02
N VAL A 576 -3.78 43.08 -17.89
CA VAL A 576 -4.34 43.46 -16.58
C VAL A 576 -3.24 44.11 -15.75
N GLY A 577 -3.56 45.28 -15.14
CA GLY A 577 -2.64 46.00 -14.30
C GLY A 577 -1.65 46.90 -15.08
N ARG A 578 -0.60 47.32 -14.42
CA ARG A 578 0.46 48.20 -14.94
C ARG A 578 1.72 47.48 -15.35
N ASP A 579 1.96 46.31 -14.75
CA ASP A 579 3.23 45.60 -14.84
C ASP A 579 3.71 45.34 -16.29
N PRO A 580 2.84 44.83 -17.20
CA PRO A 580 3.25 44.64 -18.59
C PRO A 580 3.73 45.90 -19.32
N CYS A 581 3.25 47.06 -18.88
CA CYS A 581 3.69 48.34 -19.44
C CYS A 581 4.97 48.85 -18.79
N LEU A 582 5.13 48.63 -17.49
CA LEU A 582 6.27 49.06 -16.71
C LEU A 582 7.54 48.26 -16.95
N GLU A 583 7.42 47.07 -17.57
CA GLU A 583 8.59 46.30 -18.02
C GLU A 583 9.43 47.07 -19.03
N CYS A 584 8.82 47.88 -19.90
CA CYS A 584 9.48 48.73 -20.88
C CYS A 584 9.50 50.22 -20.47
N HIS A 585 8.49 50.67 -19.75
CA HIS A 585 8.29 52.07 -19.30
C HIS A 585 8.56 52.21 -17.79
N SER A 586 9.74 51.77 -17.35
CA SER A 586 10.13 51.80 -15.94
C SER A 586 10.21 53.19 -15.31
N ASP A 587 10.47 54.20 -16.11
CA ASP A 587 10.44 55.62 -15.76
C ASP A 587 9.05 56.17 -15.40
N MET A 588 7.99 55.47 -15.84
CA MET A 588 6.58 55.88 -15.62
C MET A 588 5.97 55.24 -14.38
N LYS A 589 6.75 54.72 -13.46
CA LYS A 589 6.26 54.04 -12.26
C LYS A 589 5.32 54.90 -11.41
N GLU A 590 5.66 56.16 -11.25
CA GLU A 590 4.88 57.13 -10.46
C GLU A 590 3.78 57.84 -11.26
N HIS A 591 3.74 57.65 -12.58
CA HIS A 591 2.76 58.30 -13.44
C HIS A 591 1.33 57.81 -13.15
N ASN A 592 0.51 58.65 -12.54
CA ASN A 592 -0.89 58.36 -12.21
C ASN A 592 -1.10 56.99 -11.51
N ALA A 593 -0.25 56.63 -10.58
CA ALA A 593 -0.25 55.31 -9.90
C ALA A 593 -1.59 55.00 -9.24
N ALA A 594 -2.30 55.99 -8.76
CA ALA A 594 -3.64 55.83 -8.13
C ALA A 594 -4.77 55.45 -9.11
N LYS A 595 -4.61 55.60 -10.43
CA LYS A 595 -5.63 55.34 -11.44
C LYS A 595 -5.67 53.90 -11.97
N GLY A 596 -4.87 52.97 -11.41
CA GLY A 596 -4.87 51.56 -11.79
C GLY A 596 -4.16 51.29 -13.11
N ALA A 597 -4.68 50.40 -13.96
CA ALA A 597 -4.03 49.94 -15.17
C ALA A 597 -3.84 51.07 -16.22
N CYS A 598 -2.66 51.07 -16.88
CA CYS A 598 -2.34 52.07 -17.91
C CYS A 598 -3.37 52.11 -19.04
N ILE A 599 -3.95 50.98 -19.40
CA ILE A 599 -4.99 50.86 -20.44
C ILE A 599 -6.29 51.61 -20.11
N THR A 600 -6.50 52.03 -18.87
CA THR A 600 -7.67 52.81 -18.44
C THR A 600 -7.65 54.24 -19.04
N CYS A 601 -6.47 54.81 -19.25
CA CYS A 601 -6.29 56.14 -19.80
C CYS A 601 -5.69 56.11 -21.22
N HIS A 602 -4.86 55.14 -21.53
CA HIS A 602 -4.21 54.99 -22.83
C HIS A 602 -4.95 53.96 -23.69
N SER A 603 -5.54 54.41 -24.79
CA SER A 603 -6.25 53.53 -25.73
C SER A 603 -5.37 53.15 -26.88
N PHE A 604 -5.22 51.87 -27.12
CA PHE A 604 -4.49 51.24 -28.24
C PHE A 604 -5.41 50.82 -29.38
N ARG A 605 -6.75 51.19 -29.31
CA ARG A 605 -7.74 50.87 -30.34
C ARG A 605 -8.01 52.04 -31.26
N GLU A 606 -8.15 51.80 -32.56
CA GLU A 606 -8.63 52.81 -33.50
C GLU A 606 -9.99 53.38 -33.10
N GLY A 607 -10.13 54.67 -33.09
CA GLY A 607 -11.42 55.37 -32.95
C GLY A 607 -11.81 55.89 -31.55
N LYS A 608 -10.96 55.72 -30.51
CA LYS A 608 -11.19 56.43 -29.25
C LYS A 608 -10.06 57.41 -28.94
N PRO A 609 -10.33 58.72 -28.80
CA PRO A 609 -9.29 59.66 -28.40
C PRO A 609 -8.81 59.31 -26.99
N SER A 610 -7.47 59.36 -26.79
CA SER A 610 -6.88 59.29 -25.47
C SER A 610 -7.43 60.46 -24.64
N LYS A 611 -8.13 60.17 -23.53
CA LYS A 611 -8.47 61.21 -22.56
C LYS A 611 -7.14 61.67 -21.93
N LYS A 612 -6.77 62.93 -22.19
CA LYS A 612 -5.68 63.66 -21.53
C LYS A 612 -5.87 63.69 -20.02
#